data_92cb367d5d1323faa5a2e8af452930dd
#
_entry.id   92cb367d5d1323faa5a2e8af452930dd
#
_cell.length_a   1.000
_cell.length_b   1.000
_cell.length_c   1.000
_cell.angle_alpha   90.00
_cell.angle_beta   90.00
_cell.angle_gamma   90.00
#
_symmetry.space_group_name_H-M   'P 1'
#
loop_
_entity.id
_entity.type
_entity.pdbx_description
1 polymer ?
#
loop_
_entity_poly.entity_id
_entity_poly.type
_entity_poly.pdbx_seq_one_letter_code
_entity_poly.pdbx_strand_id
1 'polypeptide(L)'
;MAKMGAGHMPHLGSRIIDTKGAALIHDWIQQIPGQYELAEKLETLNDLDEARSLRREEAESAQTLAEAVVKVARENGHARAMPEDVSAGKEQVAAAATESAAKRKTDRQKLISELLASPEGALLLARTCRLGRAPKTIVNEVIATATSYQELAVRDLFEPFLSPDRRSKRLGETVNPAEILQLTGNVESGRNLFLKSSTVQCRSCHRIGKEGKQLGPDLTEIGNKNDSSRILTSILEPSKEIDPKFQSWLVETKAGKVFIGLLVKKSDQEVVIRDAKLKELSFKASDLEGVFPLRKSLMPELLLRDMTAQQVADLITYLSSLKQEKP
;
A
#
# COMPACT_ATOMS: atom_id res chain seq x y z
N MET A 1 10.11 -26.70 -16.60
CA MET A 1 8.73 -26.26 -16.94
C MET A 1 7.93 -26.17 -15.66
N ALA A 2 7.77 -25.00 -15.11
CA ALA A 2 6.83 -24.79 -13.99
C ALA A 2 5.41 -24.79 -14.57
N LYS A 3 4.59 -25.78 -14.21
CA LYS A 3 3.17 -25.80 -14.54
C LYS A 3 2.50 -24.66 -13.80
N MET A 4 2.14 -23.62 -14.52
CA MET A 4 1.21 -22.61 -14.02
C MET A 4 -0.19 -23.24 -13.98
N GLY A 5 -0.62 -23.70 -12.81
CA GLY A 5 -2.01 -24.02 -12.57
C GLY A 5 -2.83 -22.74 -12.58
N ALA A 6 -4.02 -22.76 -13.18
CA ALA A 6 -4.95 -21.64 -13.18
C ALA A 6 -5.22 -21.21 -11.73
N GLY A 7 -4.75 -20.02 -11.33
CA GLY A 7 -5.01 -19.43 -10.02
C GLY A 7 -3.77 -19.10 -9.16
N HIS A 8 -2.57 -19.42 -9.59
CA HIS A 8 -1.36 -18.98 -8.87
C HIS A 8 -0.75 -17.75 -9.54
N MET A 9 -0.83 -16.60 -8.87
CA MET A 9 0.13 -15.53 -9.12
C MET A 9 1.54 -16.06 -8.82
N PRO A 10 2.55 -15.79 -9.68
CA PRO A 10 3.94 -16.12 -9.34
C PRO A 10 4.30 -15.41 -8.04
N HIS A 11 4.85 -16.14 -7.07
CA HIS A 11 5.42 -15.56 -5.87
C HIS A 11 6.46 -14.51 -6.29
N LEU A 12 6.22 -13.24 -5.97
CA LEU A 12 7.21 -12.18 -6.07
C LEU A 12 8.35 -12.48 -5.10
N GLY A 13 9.29 -13.32 -5.51
CA GLY A 13 10.38 -13.80 -4.65
C GLY A 13 10.96 -15.15 -5.08
N SER A 14 10.42 -15.83 -6.09
CA SER A 14 11.06 -17.01 -6.65
C SER A 14 12.37 -16.61 -7.32
N ARG A 15 13.45 -17.33 -7.03
CA ARG A 15 14.77 -17.12 -7.62
C ARG A 15 14.82 -17.35 -9.15
N ILE A 16 13.72 -17.79 -9.74
CA ILE A 16 13.55 -18.01 -11.17
C ILE A 16 12.68 -16.88 -11.70
N ILE A 17 13.29 -15.96 -12.44
CA ILE A 17 12.58 -14.87 -13.13
C ILE A 17 11.78 -15.49 -14.27
N ASP A 18 10.48 -15.48 -14.18
CA ASP A 18 9.61 -15.74 -15.34
C ASP A 18 9.68 -14.55 -16.29
N THR A 19 10.60 -14.63 -17.24
CA THR A 19 10.84 -13.58 -18.23
C THR A 19 9.63 -13.31 -19.12
N LYS A 20 8.79 -14.33 -19.37
CA LYS A 20 7.55 -14.17 -20.15
C LYS A 20 6.46 -13.47 -19.34
N GLY A 21 6.29 -13.84 -18.07
CA GLY A 21 5.37 -13.16 -17.16
C GLY A 21 5.81 -11.72 -16.90
N ALA A 22 7.10 -11.47 -16.75
CA ALA A 22 7.64 -10.12 -16.59
C ALA A 22 7.44 -9.27 -17.86
N ALA A 23 7.58 -9.84 -19.06
CA ALA A 23 7.29 -9.15 -20.31
C ALA A 23 5.80 -8.82 -20.45
N LEU A 24 4.92 -9.75 -20.13
CA LEU A 24 3.46 -9.55 -20.16
C LEU A 24 3.01 -8.42 -19.20
N ILE A 25 3.58 -8.38 -18.00
CA ILE A 25 3.31 -7.29 -17.05
C ILE A 25 3.89 -5.97 -17.56
N HIS A 26 5.08 -5.99 -18.16
CA HIS A 26 5.67 -4.82 -18.78
C HIS A 26 4.78 -4.26 -19.90
N ASP A 27 4.32 -5.11 -20.81
CA ASP A 27 3.48 -4.72 -21.94
C ASP A 27 2.11 -4.21 -21.47
N TRP A 28 1.57 -4.83 -20.42
CA TRP A 28 0.33 -4.34 -19.79
C TRP A 28 0.52 -2.96 -19.14
N ILE A 29 1.63 -2.74 -18.43
CA ILE A 29 1.96 -1.43 -17.86
C ILE A 29 2.11 -0.38 -18.96
N GLN A 30 2.68 -0.71 -20.10
CA GLN A 30 2.80 0.19 -21.27
C GLN A 30 1.46 0.60 -21.87
N GLN A 31 0.41 -0.18 -21.66
CA GLN A 31 -0.94 0.07 -22.18
C GLN A 31 -1.85 0.82 -21.21
N ILE A 32 -1.38 1.17 -19.98
CA ILE A 32 -2.18 1.93 -19.01
C ILE A 32 -2.41 3.35 -19.53
N PRO A 33 -3.67 3.81 -19.68
CA PRO A 33 -3.97 5.19 -20.05
C PRO A 33 -3.37 6.18 -19.03
N GLY A 34 -2.83 7.31 -19.51
CA GLY A 34 -2.21 8.32 -18.64
C GLY A 34 -0.72 8.15 -18.39
N GLN A 35 -0.09 7.13 -18.95
CA GLN A 35 1.35 6.88 -18.78
C GLN A 35 2.23 8.02 -19.30
N TYR A 36 1.85 8.67 -20.38
CA TYR A 36 2.56 9.84 -20.93
C TYR A 36 2.53 11.00 -19.95
N GLU A 37 1.41 11.28 -19.32
CA GLU A 37 1.28 12.34 -18.30
C GLU A 37 2.15 12.05 -17.07
N LEU A 38 2.22 10.77 -16.64
CA LEU A 38 3.07 10.36 -15.53
C LEU A 38 4.58 10.43 -15.87
N ALA A 39 4.94 10.11 -17.12
CA ALA A 39 6.32 10.23 -17.62
C ALA A 39 6.75 11.71 -17.65
N GLU A 40 5.90 12.60 -18.14
CA GLU A 40 6.13 14.05 -18.15
C GLU A 40 6.32 14.62 -16.74
N LYS A 41 5.51 14.17 -15.77
CA LYS A 41 5.69 14.56 -14.36
C LYS A 41 7.03 14.07 -13.77
N LEU A 42 7.53 12.90 -14.18
CA LEU A 42 8.85 12.40 -13.76
C LEU A 42 10.00 13.18 -14.40
N GLU A 43 9.88 13.52 -15.68
CA GLU A 43 10.85 14.39 -16.36
C GLU A 43 10.93 15.74 -15.67
N THR A 44 9.78 16.34 -15.33
CA THR A 44 9.72 17.59 -14.57
C THR A 44 10.45 17.52 -13.23
N LEU A 45 10.36 16.38 -12.50
CA LEU A 45 11.10 16.16 -11.25
C LEU A 45 12.62 16.13 -11.49
N ASN A 46 13.08 15.46 -12.56
CA ASN A 46 14.48 15.38 -12.91
C ASN A 46 15.03 16.74 -13.38
N ASP A 47 14.29 17.45 -14.22
CA ASP A 47 14.68 18.78 -14.74
C ASP A 47 14.85 19.82 -13.61
N LEU A 48 13.99 19.75 -12.57
CA LEU A 48 14.11 20.62 -11.40
C LEU A 48 15.41 20.39 -10.62
N ASP A 49 15.93 19.17 -10.60
CA ASP A 49 17.16 18.84 -9.87
C ASP A 49 18.39 19.11 -10.74
N GLU A 50 18.34 18.85 -12.06
CA GLU A 50 19.40 19.19 -13.02
C GLU A 50 19.62 20.68 -13.11
N ALA A 51 18.55 21.47 -13.21
CA ALA A 51 18.60 22.92 -13.19
C ALA A 51 19.24 23.47 -11.90
N ARG A 52 19.08 22.77 -10.78
CA ARG A 52 19.73 23.10 -9.51
C ARG A 52 21.23 22.83 -9.52
N SER A 53 21.64 21.70 -10.08
CA SER A 53 23.06 21.34 -10.22
C SER A 53 23.81 22.36 -11.06
N LEU A 54 23.25 22.69 -12.22
CA LEU A 54 23.83 23.71 -13.14
C LEU A 54 23.97 25.10 -12.48
N ARG A 55 22.94 25.56 -11.77
CA ARG A 55 22.99 26.84 -11.06
C ARG A 55 23.96 26.86 -9.88
N ARG A 56 24.18 25.73 -9.23
CA ARG A 56 25.17 25.60 -8.18
C ARG A 56 26.58 25.71 -8.75
N GLU A 57 26.85 25.03 -9.85
CA GLU A 57 28.12 25.11 -10.58
C GLU A 57 28.38 26.52 -11.10
N GLU A 58 27.34 27.19 -11.67
CA GLU A 58 27.41 28.59 -12.11
C GLU A 58 27.69 29.53 -10.93
N ALA A 59 27.04 29.34 -9.78
CA ALA A 59 27.26 30.16 -8.59
C ALA A 59 28.67 29.97 -8.00
N GLU A 60 29.16 28.74 -7.94
CA GLU A 60 30.52 28.41 -7.50
C GLU A 60 31.56 28.99 -8.47
N SER A 61 31.32 28.91 -9.79
CA SER A 61 32.17 29.51 -10.83
C SER A 61 32.18 31.03 -10.75
N ALA A 62 31.02 31.66 -10.55
CA ALA A 62 30.91 33.12 -10.40
C ALA A 62 31.60 33.61 -9.12
N GLN A 63 31.52 32.83 -8.02
CA GLN A 63 32.22 33.16 -6.77
C GLN A 63 33.75 33.08 -6.95
N THR A 64 34.23 32.01 -7.60
CA THR A 64 35.66 31.81 -7.90
C THR A 64 36.19 32.93 -8.80
N LEU A 65 35.40 33.35 -9.82
CA LEU A 65 35.74 34.46 -10.70
C LEU A 65 35.80 35.81 -9.95
N ALA A 66 34.83 36.06 -9.06
CA ALA A 66 34.79 37.24 -8.23
C ALA A 66 35.99 37.33 -7.28
N GLU A 67 36.38 36.22 -6.69
CA GLU A 67 37.57 36.11 -5.82
C GLU A 67 38.86 36.36 -6.62
N ALA A 68 38.96 35.82 -7.84
CA ALA A 68 40.08 36.04 -8.74
C ALA A 68 40.19 37.54 -9.18
N VAL A 69 39.08 38.17 -9.51
CA VAL A 69 39.02 39.60 -9.84
C VAL A 69 39.45 40.47 -8.66
N VAL A 70 39.00 40.16 -7.44
CA VAL A 70 39.39 40.87 -6.22
C VAL A 70 40.89 40.71 -5.95
N LYS A 71 41.43 39.53 -6.17
CA LYS A 71 42.85 39.22 -6.00
C LYS A 71 43.68 40.03 -6.99
N VAL A 72 43.36 40.02 -8.25
CA VAL A 72 44.04 40.78 -9.30
C VAL A 72 43.97 42.30 -9.06
N ALA A 73 42.83 42.82 -8.59
CA ALA A 73 42.65 44.22 -8.24
C ALA A 73 43.55 44.64 -7.04
N ARG A 74 43.75 43.75 -6.08
CA ARG A 74 44.68 43.99 -4.94
C ARG A 74 46.15 43.97 -5.37
N GLU A 75 46.51 43.04 -6.26
CA GLU A 75 47.89 42.91 -6.76
C GLU A 75 48.31 44.10 -7.67
N ASN A 76 47.38 44.69 -8.37
CA ASN A 76 47.65 45.81 -9.28
C ASN A 76 47.56 47.22 -8.64
N GLY A 77 47.44 47.30 -7.32
CA GLY A 77 47.47 48.59 -6.62
C GLY A 77 46.28 49.53 -6.84
N HIS A 78 45.20 49.07 -7.45
CA HIS A 78 44.02 49.89 -7.76
C HIS A 78 42.94 49.81 -6.65
N ALA A 79 43.35 49.57 -5.41
CA ALA A 79 42.44 49.56 -4.27
C ALA A 79 42.04 50.99 -3.85
N ARG A 80 41.31 51.69 -4.71
CA ARG A 80 40.48 52.83 -4.28
C ARG A 80 39.14 52.27 -3.80
N ALA A 81 38.74 52.68 -2.60
CA ALA A 81 37.61 52.23 -1.85
C ALA A 81 36.41 51.88 -2.78
N MET A 82 36.06 50.60 -2.83
CA MET A 82 34.76 50.17 -3.33
C MET A 82 33.71 50.53 -2.28
N PRO A 83 32.52 51.01 -2.66
CA PRO A 83 31.46 51.35 -1.72
C PRO A 83 31.07 50.09 -0.93
N GLU A 84 30.73 50.26 0.35
CA GLU A 84 30.26 49.23 1.31
C GLU A 84 28.99 48.53 0.87
N ASP A 85 28.45 48.86 -0.29
CA ASP A 85 27.15 48.38 -0.82
C ASP A 85 27.20 47.02 -1.53
N VAL A 86 28.38 46.41 -1.66
CA VAL A 86 28.49 45.05 -2.27
C VAL A 86 28.03 43.94 -1.32
N SER A 87 27.99 44.21 -0.01
CA SER A 87 27.48 43.26 0.99
C SER A 87 25.98 43.12 0.90
N ALA A 88 25.23 44.19 0.72
CA ALA A 88 23.78 44.18 0.57
C ALA A 88 23.31 43.41 -0.67
N GLY A 89 24.04 43.53 -1.78
CA GLY A 89 23.76 42.78 -3.00
C GLY A 89 23.95 41.25 -2.84
N LYS A 90 25.00 40.84 -2.08
CA LYS A 90 25.26 39.42 -1.81
C LYS A 90 24.17 38.77 -0.92
N GLU A 91 23.68 39.48 0.09
CA GLU A 91 22.58 39.01 0.94
C GLU A 91 21.27 38.92 0.17
N GLN A 92 20.96 39.85 -0.69
CA GLN A 92 19.76 39.83 -1.55
C GLN A 92 19.79 38.68 -2.56
N VAL A 93 20.91 38.41 -3.20
CA VAL A 93 21.08 37.29 -4.15
C VAL A 93 21.02 35.95 -3.39
N ALA A 94 21.63 35.86 -2.21
CA ALA A 94 21.54 34.64 -1.36
C ALA A 94 20.11 34.42 -0.87
N ALA A 95 19.40 35.47 -0.45
CA ALA A 95 18.00 35.38 -0.04
C ALA A 95 17.07 34.93 -1.19
N ALA A 96 17.22 35.52 -2.39
CA ALA A 96 16.46 35.13 -3.58
C ALA A 96 16.75 33.68 -4.03
N ALA A 97 18.01 33.25 -3.93
CA ALA A 97 18.39 31.86 -4.21
C ALA A 97 17.78 30.90 -3.22
N THR A 98 17.73 31.28 -1.94
CA THR A 98 17.12 30.46 -0.86
C THR A 98 15.60 30.35 -1.04
N GLU A 99 14.92 31.45 -1.34
CA GLU A 99 13.48 31.49 -1.61
C GLU A 99 13.12 30.64 -2.85
N SER A 100 13.90 30.77 -3.92
CA SER A 100 13.76 29.97 -5.15
C SER A 100 13.99 28.48 -4.87
N ALA A 101 14.93 28.11 -4.01
CA ALA A 101 15.18 26.73 -3.60
C ALA A 101 14.03 26.16 -2.75
N ALA A 102 13.50 26.97 -1.82
CA ALA A 102 12.35 26.59 -1.00
C ALA A 102 11.11 26.33 -1.86
N LYS A 103 10.81 27.23 -2.81
CA LYS A 103 9.69 27.06 -3.75
C LYS A 103 9.81 25.78 -4.55
N ARG A 104 10.99 25.51 -5.15
CA ARG A 104 11.22 24.27 -5.91
C ARG A 104 11.08 23.01 -5.06
N LYS A 105 11.51 23.04 -3.79
CA LYS A 105 11.30 21.92 -2.87
C LYS A 105 9.81 21.68 -2.63
N THR A 106 9.03 22.73 -2.45
CA THR A 106 7.58 22.65 -2.26
C THR A 106 6.89 22.09 -3.51
N ASP A 107 7.24 22.59 -4.71
CA ASP A 107 6.68 22.13 -5.98
C ASP A 107 7.00 20.64 -6.21
N ARG A 108 8.22 20.21 -5.92
CA ARG A 108 8.63 18.82 -6.03
C ARG A 108 7.89 17.91 -5.02
N GLN A 109 7.73 18.35 -3.77
CA GLN A 109 6.95 17.59 -2.77
C GLN A 109 5.50 17.44 -3.19
N LYS A 110 4.93 18.49 -3.80
CA LYS A 110 3.57 18.44 -4.35
C LYS A 110 3.46 17.39 -5.47
N LEU A 111 4.38 17.39 -6.43
CA LEU A 111 4.44 16.42 -7.52
C LEU A 111 4.60 14.98 -7.01
N ILE A 112 5.49 14.76 -6.04
CA ILE A 112 5.66 13.44 -5.41
C ILE A 112 4.35 12.99 -4.77
N SER A 113 3.66 13.88 -4.04
CA SER A 113 2.39 13.56 -3.39
C SER A 113 1.28 13.25 -4.41
N GLU A 114 1.22 13.99 -5.52
CA GLU A 114 0.27 13.74 -6.61
C GLU A 114 0.52 12.37 -7.27
N LEU A 115 1.78 12.01 -7.51
CA LEU A 115 2.12 10.69 -8.06
C LEU A 115 1.81 9.56 -7.08
N LEU A 116 2.07 9.75 -5.78
CA LEU A 116 1.76 8.75 -4.75
C LEU A 116 0.24 8.59 -4.51
N ALA A 117 -0.58 9.54 -4.93
CA ALA A 117 -2.03 9.47 -4.77
C ALA A 117 -2.69 8.45 -5.71
N SER A 118 -1.98 7.97 -6.74
CA SER A 118 -2.46 6.92 -7.64
C SER A 118 -1.58 5.66 -7.55
N PRO A 119 -2.16 4.45 -7.66
CA PRO A 119 -1.39 3.20 -7.68
C PRO A 119 -0.36 3.16 -8.81
N GLU A 120 -0.71 3.68 -9.98
CA GLU A 120 0.15 3.73 -11.16
C GLU A 120 1.35 4.66 -10.94
N GLY A 121 1.12 5.85 -10.39
CA GLY A 121 2.16 6.80 -10.06
C GLY A 121 3.10 6.28 -8.97
N ALA A 122 2.56 5.63 -7.94
CA ALA A 122 3.36 5.01 -6.89
C ALA A 122 4.25 3.89 -7.44
N LEU A 123 3.72 3.02 -8.31
CA LEU A 123 4.49 1.96 -8.99
C LEU A 123 5.59 2.55 -9.88
N LEU A 124 5.29 3.62 -10.63
CA LEU A 124 6.25 4.29 -11.49
C LEU A 124 7.41 4.90 -10.68
N LEU A 125 7.11 5.59 -9.58
CA LEU A 125 8.12 6.13 -8.66
C LEU A 125 8.97 5.01 -8.04
N ALA A 126 8.36 3.93 -7.56
CA ALA A 126 9.08 2.80 -6.98
C ALA A 126 10.03 2.15 -8.02
N ARG A 127 9.55 1.99 -9.26
CA ARG A 127 10.38 1.50 -10.38
C ARG A 127 11.54 2.45 -10.68
N THR A 128 11.29 3.76 -10.72
CA THR A 128 12.31 4.78 -10.98
C THR A 128 13.40 4.76 -9.92
N CYS A 129 13.01 4.65 -8.63
CA CYS A 129 13.94 4.49 -7.52
C CYS A 129 14.78 3.21 -7.64
N ARG A 130 14.15 2.09 -8.00
CA ARG A 130 14.82 0.79 -8.13
C ARG A 130 15.83 0.76 -9.28
N LEU A 131 15.53 1.43 -10.39
CA LEU A 131 16.40 1.50 -11.56
C LEU A 131 17.52 2.55 -11.43
N GLY A 132 17.53 3.34 -10.35
CA GLY A 132 18.51 4.41 -10.15
C GLY A 132 18.41 5.52 -11.20
N ARG A 133 17.22 5.72 -11.76
CA ARG A 133 16.97 6.73 -12.82
C ARG A 133 16.69 8.13 -12.28
N ALA A 134 16.62 8.29 -10.96
CA ALA A 134 16.44 9.58 -10.32
C ALA A 134 17.65 9.90 -9.43
N PRO A 135 17.99 11.20 -9.28
CA PRO A 135 19.03 11.64 -8.35
C PRO A 135 18.75 11.15 -6.91
N LYS A 136 19.81 10.85 -6.16
CA LYS A 136 19.69 10.33 -4.77
C LYS A 136 18.86 11.23 -3.86
N THR A 137 18.91 12.54 -4.08
CA THR A 137 18.13 13.53 -3.33
C THR A 137 16.63 13.34 -3.55
N ILE A 138 16.21 13.14 -4.79
CA ILE A 138 14.80 12.87 -5.15
C ILE A 138 14.39 11.48 -4.61
N VAL A 139 15.22 10.47 -4.79
CA VAL A 139 14.95 9.11 -4.28
C VAL A 139 14.69 9.16 -2.77
N ASN A 140 15.52 9.87 -2.00
CA ASN A 140 15.34 10.00 -0.56
C ASN A 140 14.04 10.72 -0.18
N GLU A 141 13.67 11.78 -0.91
CA GLU A 141 12.41 12.50 -0.68
C GLU A 141 11.20 11.60 -1.00
N VAL A 142 11.24 10.88 -2.12
CA VAL A 142 10.18 9.92 -2.51
C VAL A 142 10.02 8.85 -1.44
N ILE A 143 11.11 8.21 -0.99
CA ILE A 143 11.07 7.16 0.03
C ILE A 143 10.51 7.72 1.34
N ALA A 144 10.97 8.90 1.78
CA ALA A 144 10.51 9.51 3.02
C ALA A 144 9.01 9.83 2.98
N THR A 145 8.52 10.39 1.86
CA THR A 145 7.09 10.72 1.68
C THR A 145 6.25 9.44 1.59
N ALA A 146 6.67 8.47 0.77
CA ALA A 146 5.94 7.24 0.53
C ALA A 146 5.85 6.36 1.78
N THR A 147 6.90 6.27 2.60
CA THR A 147 6.89 5.45 3.82
C THR A 147 6.06 6.04 4.95
N SER A 148 5.72 7.33 4.89
CA SER A 148 4.77 7.99 5.79
C SER A 148 3.35 8.10 5.21
N TYR A 149 3.11 7.58 3.99
CA TYR A 149 1.82 7.69 3.33
C TYR A 149 0.74 6.90 4.05
N GLN A 150 -0.51 7.38 4.02
CA GLN A 150 -1.62 6.73 4.74
C GLN A 150 -2.00 5.36 4.15
N GLU A 151 -1.92 5.23 2.82
CA GLU A 151 -2.27 3.99 2.13
C GLU A 151 -1.14 2.94 2.30
N LEU A 152 -1.49 1.81 2.91
CA LEU A 152 -0.55 0.70 3.17
C LEU A 152 0.10 0.18 1.90
N ALA A 153 -0.68 0.02 0.83
CA ALA A 153 -0.18 -0.50 -0.45
C ALA A 153 0.93 0.39 -1.04
N VAL A 154 0.81 1.72 -0.87
CA VAL A 154 1.86 2.66 -1.29
C VAL A 154 3.11 2.49 -0.43
N ARG A 155 2.97 2.46 0.91
CA ARG A 155 4.13 2.25 1.81
C ARG A 155 4.89 0.98 1.51
N ASP A 156 4.17 -0.10 1.24
CA ASP A 156 4.72 -1.42 0.97
C ASP A 156 5.60 -1.44 -0.29
N LEU A 157 5.28 -0.65 -1.30
CA LEU A 157 6.10 -0.51 -2.51
C LEU A 157 7.49 0.07 -2.21
N PHE A 158 7.60 0.92 -1.18
CA PHE A 158 8.84 1.61 -0.83
C PHE A 158 9.56 1.01 0.38
N GLU A 159 8.94 0.08 1.10
CA GLU A 159 9.56 -0.61 2.23
C GLU A 159 10.89 -1.32 1.89
N PRO A 160 11.06 -1.96 0.70
CA PRO A 160 12.34 -2.57 0.30
C PRO A 160 13.53 -1.60 0.24
N PHE A 161 13.28 -0.30 0.10
CA PHE A 161 14.32 0.73 0.06
C PHE A 161 14.77 1.18 1.46
N LEU A 162 14.04 0.79 2.50
CA LEU A 162 14.44 1.06 3.88
C LEU A 162 15.47 0.05 4.36
N SER A 163 16.35 0.49 5.27
CA SER A 163 17.21 -0.43 6.01
C SER A 163 16.38 -1.45 6.81
N PRO A 164 16.87 -2.66 7.04
CA PRO A 164 16.11 -3.74 7.70
C PRO A 164 15.51 -3.34 9.05
N ASP A 165 16.23 -2.50 9.82
CA ASP A 165 15.81 -1.97 11.12
C ASP A 165 14.62 -0.99 11.03
N ARG A 166 14.43 -0.35 9.87
CA ARG A 166 13.34 0.60 9.62
C ARG A 166 12.13 -0.01 8.91
N ARG A 167 12.22 -1.26 8.48
CA ARG A 167 11.10 -1.97 7.86
C ARG A 167 10.08 -2.37 8.89
N SER A 168 8.80 -2.37 8.51
CA SER A 168 7.71 -2.81 9.38
C SER A 168 7.85 -4.30 9.68
N LYS A 169 7.94 -4.67 10.95
CA LYS A 169 7.94 -6.07 11.37
C LYS A 169 6.54 -6.65 11.19
N ARG A 170 6.34 -7.44 10.14
CA ARG A 170 5.07 -8.12 9.87
C ARG A 170 4.97 -9.41 10.67
N LEU A 171 3.74 -9.83 10.94
CA LEU A 171 3.46 -11.02 11.75
C LEU A 171 3.92 -12.32 11.09
N GLY A 172 3.83 -12.41 9.74
CA GLY A 172 4.14 -13.63 9.03
C GLY A 172 3.10 -14.73 9.27
N GLU A 173 3.53 -15.98 9.13
CA GLU A 173 2.62 -17.14 9.27
C GLU A 173 2.40 -17.57 10.72
N THR A 174 3.34 -17.25 11.61
CA THR A 174 3.24 -17.63 13.03
C THR A 174 2.98 -16.38 13.87
N VAL A 175 1.77 -16.28 14.39
CA VAL A 175 1.33 -15.14 15.20
C VAL A 175 1.29 -15.55 16.67
N ASN A 176 1.88 -14.72 17.55
CA ASN A 176 1.72 -14.86 18.98
C ASN A 176 0.56 -13.97 19.48
N PRO A 177 -0.63 -14.52 19.80
CA PRO A 177 -1.77 -13.73 20.21
C PRO A 177 -1.52 -12.91 21.49
N ALA A 178 -0.70 -13.41 22.42
CA ALA A 178 -0.43 -12.73 23.68
C ALA A 178 0.32 -11.41 23.47
N GLU A 179 1.25 -11.36 22.53
CA GLU A 179 1.97 -10.13 22.17
C GLU A 179 1.02 -9.05 21.63
N ILE A 180 0.07 -9.44 20.80
CA ILE A 180 -0.91 -8.52 20.21
C ILE A 180 -1.86 -7.97 21.29
N LEU A 181 -2.36 -8.84 22.16
CA LEU A 181 -3.33 -8.49 23.19
C LEU A 181 -2.75 -7.60 24.31
N GLN A 182 -1.42 -7.52 24.44
CA GLN A 182 -0.73 -6.61 25.36
C GLN A 182 -0.58 -5.19 24.79
N LEU A 183 -0.74 -5.00 23.48
CA LEU A 183 -0.61 -3.70 22.84
C LEU A 183 -1.87 -2.85 23.06
N THR A 184 -1.66 -1.55 23.28
CA THR A 184 -2.75 -0.58 23.26
C THR A 184 -3.10 -0.26 21.81
N GLY A 185 -4.32 -0.59 21.38
CA GLY A 185 -4.80 -0.32 20.03
C GLY A 185 -5.54 1.02 19.93
N ASN A 186 -5.61 1.55 18.72
CA ASN A 186 -6.36 2.76 18.39
C ASN A 186 -7.62 2.42 17.60
N VAL A 187 -8.79 2.84 18.11
CA VAL A 187 -10.11 2.54 17.52
C VAL A 187 -10.25 3.10 16.10
N GLU A 188 -9.80 4.33 15.86
CA GLU A 188 -9.96 4.96 14.55
C GLU A 188 -9.04 4.35 13.51
N SER A 189 -7.80 4.03 13.86
CA SER A 189 -6.87 3.28 13.03
C SER A 189 -7.45 1.91 12.67
N GLY A 190 -8.00 1.20 13.65
CA GLY A 190 -8.67 -0.09 13.44
C GLY A 190 -9.90 0.02 12.53
N ARG A 191 -10.71 1.07 12.69
CA ARG A 191 -11.84 1.36 11.80
C ARG A 191 -11.38 1.59 10.35
N ASN A 192 -10.32 2.37 10.16
CA ASN A 192 -9.76 2.61 8.84
C ASN A 192 -9.21 1.32 8.20
N LEU A 193 -8.53 0.45 8.97
CA LEU A 193 -8.09 -0.86 8.51
C LEU A 193 -9.27 -1.73 8.06
N PHE A 194 -10.36 -1.80 8.82
CA PHE A 194 -11.54 -2.57 8.46
C PHE A 194 -12.22 -2.05 7.19
N LEU A 195 -12.39 -0.73 7.06
CA LEU A 195 -13.17 -0.11 6.00
C LEU A 195 -12.40 0.18 4.73
N LYS A 196 -11.11 0.55 4.83
CA LYS A 196 -10.36 1.14 3.73
C LYS A 196 -9.15 0.31 3.30
N SER A 197 -8.72 -0.70 4.07
CA SER A 197 -7.55 -1.48 3.71
C SER A 197 -7.78 -2.28 2.44
N SER A 198 -6.82 -2.19 1.50
CA SER A 198 -6.75 -3.02 0.30
C SER A 198 -6.15 -4.40 0.60
N THR A 199 -5.38 -4.52 1.68
CA THR A 199 -4.69 -5.76 2.07
C THR A 199 -5.61 -6.72 2.81
N VAL A 200 -6.35 -6.20 3.83
CA VAL A 200 -7.32 -6.99 4.61
C VAL A 200 -8.73 -6.50 4.29
N GLN A 201 -9.37 -7.17 3.36
CA GLN A 201 -10.68 -6.75 2.84
C GLN A 201 -11.86 -7.22 3.71
N CYS A 202 -11.84 -6.93 5.02
CA CYS A 202 -12.86 -7.39 5.98
C CYS A 202 -14.29 -7.03 5.55
N ARG A 203 -14.51 -5.79 5.10
CA ARG A 203 -15.82 -5.30 4.65
C ARG A 203 -16.34 -5.99 3.38
N SER A 204 -15.50 -6.71 2.66
CA SER A 204 -15.94 -7.48 1.48
C SER A 204 -16.80 -8.68 1.85
N CYS A 205 -16.73 -9.14 3.10
CA CYS A 205 -17.49 -10.26 3.62
C CYS A 205 -18.34 -9.89 4.84
N HIS A 206 -17.88 -8.98 5.69
CA HIS A 206 -18.56 -8.61 6.93
C HIS A 206 -19.22 -7.23 6.86
N ARG A 207 -20.35 -7.10 7.56
CA ARG A 207 -21.08 -5.86 7.72
C ARG A 207 -20.89 -5.30 9.14
N ILE A 208 -20.77 -3.98 9.23
CA ILE A 208 -20.86 -3.21 10.48
C ILE A 208 -21.83 -2.05 10.23
N GLY A 209 -22.98 -2.05 10.88
CA GLY A 209 -24.05 -1.10 10.64
C GLY A 209 -24.55 -1.15 9.18
N LYS A 210 -24.34 -0.06 8.44
CA LYS A 210 -24.69 0.03 7.01
C LYS A 210 -23.50 -0.23 6.07
N GLU A 211 -22.29 -0.37 6.62
CA GLU A 211 -21.06 -0.53 5.86
C GLU A 211 -20.72 -2.00 5.65
N GLY A 212 -20.23 -2.34 4.45
CA GLY A 212 -19.77 -3.68 4.13
C GLY A 212 -20.83 -4.61 3.55
N LYS A 213 -20.50 -5.90 3.44
CA LYS A 213 -21.32 -6.94 2.83
C LYS A 213 -21.68 -8.03 3.86
N GLN A 214 -22.70 -8.85 3.51
CA GLN A 214 -23.23 -9.89 4.41
C GLN A 214 -22.98 -11.28 3.81
N LEU A 215 -21.72 -11.62 3.61
CA LEU A 215 -21.30 -12.97 3.30
C LEU A 215 -20.90 -13.73 4.59
N GLY A 216 -20.25 -13.06 5.51
CA GLY A 216 -19.93 -13.54 6.85
C GLY A 216 -20.85 -12.97 7.92
N PRO A 217 -20.61 -13.28 9.21
CA PRO A 217 -21.34 -12.72 10.33
C PRO A 217 -21.39 -11.19 10.32
N ASP A 218 -22.52 -10.64 10.75
CA ASP A 218 -22.66 -9.23 11.06
C ASP A 218 -21.86 -8.91 12.33
N LEU A 219 -20.94 -7.96 12.22
CA LEU A 219 -20.02 -7.56 13.28
C LEU A 219 -20.45 -6.29 14.03
N THR A 220 -21.64 -5.74 13.74
CA THR A 220 -22.14 -4.49 14.33
C THR A 220 -22.06 -4.50 15.86
N GLU A 221 -22.27 -5.64 16.49
CA GLU A 221 -22.28 -5.80 17.94
C GLU A 221 -21.31 -6.88 18.42
N ILE A 222 -20.24 -7.11 17.69
CA ILE A 222 -19.32 -8.22 17.99
C ILE A 222 -18.68 -8.08 19.37
N GLY A 223 -18.40 -6.85 19.82
CA GLY A 223 -17.83 -6.57 21.12
C GLY A 223 -18.78 -6.81 22.31
N ASN A 224 -20.09 -7.02 22.07
CA ASN A 224 -21.01 -7.49 23.11
C ASN A 224 -20.95 -9.00 23.29
N LYS A 225 -20.56 -9.73 22.24
CA LYS A 225 -20.63 -11.20 22.17
C LYS A 225 -19.29 -11.85 22.49
N ASN A 226 -18.20 -11.17 22.16
CA ASN A 226 -16.85 -11.72 22.24
C ASN A 226 -15.88 -10.70 22.82
N ASP A 227 -14.94 -11.14 23.63
CA ASP A 227 -13.79 -10.36 24.06
C ASP A 227 -12.71 -10.30 22.97
N SER A 228 -11.70 -9.46 23.20
CA SER A 228 -10.59 -9.27 22.26
C SER A 228 -9.84 -10.55 21.92
N SER A 229 -9.68 -11.47 22.89
CA SER A 229 -9.00 -12.75 22.69
C SER A 229 -9.79 -13.65 21.76
N ARG A 230 -11.10 -13.74 21.95
CA ARG A 230 -12.00 -14.54 21.12
C ARG A 230 -12.08 -13.98 19.69
N ILE A 231 -12.16 -12.64 19.55
CA ILE A 231 -12.18 -11.99 18.24
C ILE A 231 -10.88 -12.31 17.49
N LEU A 232 -9.72 -12.14 18.14
CA LEU A 232 -8.42 -12.45 17.54
C LEU A 232 -8.30 -13.91 17.14
N THR A 233 -8.68 -14.84 18.01
CA THR A 233 -8.67 -16.28 17.72
C THR A 233 -9.54 -16.62 16.51
N SER A 234 -10.73 -16.01 16.40
CA SER A 234 -11.63 -16.25 15.27
C SER A 234 -11.07 -15.76 13.94
N ILE A 235 -10.17 -14.77 13.94
CA ILE A 235 -9.48 -14.30 12.73
C ILE A 235 -8.28 -15.17 12.39
N LEU A 236 -7.53 -15.63 13.40
CA LEU A 236 -6.36 -16.49 13.22
C LEU A 236 -6.73 -17.90 12.80
N GLU A 237 -7.81 -18.44 13.38
CA GLU A 237 -8.28 -19.81 13.20
C GLU A 237 -9.74 -19.85 12.71
N PRO A 238 -10.05 -19.29 11.52
CA PRO A 238 -11.43 -19.07 11.08
C PRO A 238 -12.19 -20.38 10.82
N SER A 239 -11.50 -21.49 10.69
CA SER A 239 -12.09 -22.82 10.49
C SER A 239 -12.27 -23.61 11.78
N LYS A 240 -11.83 -23.09 12.93
CA LYS A 240 -11.89 -23.80 14.23
C LYS A 240 -13.32 -23.97 14.71
N GLU A 241 -14.13 -22.92 14.59
CA GLU A 241 -15.53 -22.91 14.95
C GLU A 241 -16.32 -22.14 13.90
N ILE A 242 -17.15 -22.84 13.15
CA ILE A 242 -17.97 -22.26 12.08
C ILE A 242 -19.44 -22.35 12.53
N ASP A 243 -20.11 -21.19 12.63
CA ASP A 243 -21.56 -21.16 12.82
C ASP A 243 -22.23 -21.88 11.62
N PRO A 244 -23.17 -22.79 11.85
CA PRO A 244 -23.89 -23.52 10.78
C PRO A 244 -24.45 -22.62 9.68
N LYS A 245 -24.83 -21.37 10.00
CA LYS A 245 -25.33 -20.39 9.01
C LYS A 245 -24.26 -19.94 8.02
N PHE A 246 -22.97 -20.06 8.39
CA PHE A 246 -21.82 -19.67 7.58
C PHE A 246 -20.97 -20.88 7.17
N GLN A 247 -21.55 -22.08 7.33
CA GLN A 247 -20.94 -23.31 6.84
C GLN A 247 -20.76 -23.23 5.32
N SER A 248 -19.53 -23.44 4.87
CA SER A 248 -19.26 -23.53 3.42
C SER A 248 -19.62 -24.91 2.89
N TRP A 249 -20.08 -24.94 1.64
CA TRP A 249 -20.49 -26.16 0.95
C TRP A 249 -19.76 -26.26 -0.39
N LEU A 250 -19.41 -27.47 -0.74
CA LEU A 250 -18.89 -27.86 -2.03
C LEU A 250 -20.02 -28.48 -2.84
N VAL A 251 -20.24 -27.97 -4.03
CA VAL A 251 -21.17 -28.52 -5.03
C VAL A 251 -20.36 -29.04 -6.20
N GLU A 252 -20.46 -30.34 -6.45
CA GLU A 252 -19.84 -31.01 -7.59
C GLU A 252 -20.90 -31.36 -8.61
N THR A 253 -20.67 -30.96 -9.86
CA THR A 253 -21.56 -31.30 -10.97
C THR A 253 -21.10 -32.56 -11.69
N LYS A 254 -22.01 -33.28 -12.32
CA LYS A 254 -21.72 -34.45 -13.18
C LYS A 254 -20.76 -34.15 -14.33
N ALA A 255 -20.64 -32.85 -14.70
CA ALA A 255 -19.66 -32.38 -15.68
C ALA A 255 -18.25 -32.13 -15.06
N GLY A 256 -18.02 -32.53 -13.79
CA GLY A 256 -16.73 -32.39 -13.10
C GLY A 256 -16.39 -30.96 -12.65
N LYS A 257 -17.36 -30.02 -12.68
CA LYS A 257 -17.14 -28.66 -12.16
C LYS A 257 -17.42 -28.61 -10.67
N VAL A 258 -16.56 -27.89 -9.94
CA VAL A 258 -16.68 -27.70 -8.50
C VAL A 258 -16.95 -26.24 -8.18
N PHE A 259 -17.91 -26.02 -7.29
CA PHE A 259 -18.30 -24.70 -6.80
C PHE A 259 -18.30 -24.71 -5.27
N ILE A 260 -17.88 -23.60 -4.66
CA ILE A 260 -17.87 -23.45 -3.20
C ILE A 260 -18.61 -22.17 -2.83
N GLY A 261 -19.48 -22.27 -1.81
CA GLY A 261 -20.25 -21.13 -1.32
C GLY A 261 -21.03 -21.46 -0.05
N LEU A 262 -21.79 -20.49 0.44
CA LEU A 262 -22.78 -20.68 1.49
C LEU A 262 -24.04 -21.30 0.91
N LEU A 263 -24.59 -22.30 1.58
CA LEU A 263 -25.85 -22.92 1.16
C LEU A 263 -27.01 -21.94 1.43
N VAL A 264 -27.73 -21.56 0.37
CA VAL A 264 -28.92 -20.72 0.44
C VAL A 264 -30.19 -21.59 0.44
N LYS A 265 -30.21 -22.62 -0.41
CA LYS A 265 -31.34 -23.53 -0.54
C LYS A 265 -30.84 -24.92 -0.93
N LYS A 266 -31.45 -25.94 -0.36
CA LYS A 266 -31.26 -27.35 -0.75
C LYS A 266 -32.61 -28.05 -0.74
N SER A 267 -33.01 -28.57 -1.90
CA SER A 267 -34.22 -29.38 -2.08
C SER A 267 -33.91 -30.51 -3.05
N ASP A 268 -34.88 -31.42 -3.21
CA ASP A 268 -34.76 -32.56 -4.14
C ASP A 268 -34.70 -32.12 -5.62
N GLN A 269 -35.06 -30.86 -5.93
CA GLN A 269 -35.09 -30.33 -7.28
C GLN A 269 -33.93 -29.38 -7.56
N GLU A 270 -33.47 -28.64 -6.53
CA GLU A 270 -32.55 -27.52 -6.74
C GLU A 270 -31.63 -27.31 -5.53
N VAL A 271 -30.38 -26.99 -5.82
CA VAL A 271 -29.41 -26.50 -4.84
C VAL A 271 -28.96 -25.11 -5.25
N VAL A 272 -29.01 -24.16 -4.31
CA VAL A 272 -28.53 -22.78 -4.50
C VAL A 272 -27.44 -22.50 -3.47
N ILE A 273 -26.29 -22.06 -3.96
CA ILE A 273 -25.20 -21.56 -3.11
C ILE A 273 -24.91 -20.10 -3.44
N ARG A 274 -24.41 -19.37 -2.46
CA ARG A 274 -23.89 -17.99 -2.63
C ARG A 274 -22.38 -18.03 -2.56
N ASP A 275 -21.73 -17.63 -3.67
CA ASP A 275 -20.27 -17.63 -3.77
C ASP A 275 -19.61 -16.43 -3.02
N ALA A 276 -18.27 -16.40 -2.98
CA ALA A 276 -17.51 -15.34 -2.33
C ALA A 276 -17.74 -13.93 -2.95
N LYS A 277 -18.29 -13.85 -4.17
CA LYS A 277 -18.67 -12.59 -4.83
C LYS A 277 -20.12 -12.18 -4.55
N LEU A 278 -20.82 -12.91 -3.65
CA LEU A 278 -22.24 -12.76 -3.33
C LEU A 278 -23.19 -13.12 -4.48
N LYS A 279 -22.70 -13.80 -5.51
CA LYS A 279 -23.53 -14.30 -6.60
C LYS A 279 -24.18 -15.60 -6.17
N GLU A 280 -25.50 -15.69 -6.38
CA GLU A 280 -26.24 -16.92 -6.22
C GLU A 280 -26.09 -17.79 -7.46
N LEU A 281 -25.69 -19.03 -7.25
CA LEU A 281 -25.53 -20.06 -8.27
C LEU A 281 -26.55 -21.14 -8.00
N SER A 282 -27.45 -21.35 -8.94
CA SER A 282 -28.50 -22.38 -8.87
C SER A 282 -28.13 -23.56 -9.75
N PHE A 283 -28.34 -24.74 -9.23
CA PHE A 283 -28.08 -26.02 -9.88
C PHE A 283 -29.29 -26.93 -9.76
N LYS A 284 -29.68 -27.59 -10.85
CA LYS A 284 -30.67 -28.67 -10.78
C LYS A 284 -30.04 -29.85 -10.02
N ALA A 285 -30.79 -30.44 -9.12
CA ALA A 285 -30.30 -31.59 -8.33
C ALA A 285 -29.89 -32.77 -9.23
N SER A 286 -30.58 -32.95 -10.38
CA SER A 286 -30.26 -33.96 -11.39
C SER A 286 -28.87 -33.82 -12.01
N ASP A 287 -28.31 -32.62 -12.03
CA ASP A 287 -27.05 -32.30 -12.69
C ASP A 287 -25.86 -32.38 -11.73
N LEU A 288 -26.13 -32.69 -10.44
CA LEU A 288 -25.12 -32.75 -9.39
C LEU A 288 -24.63 -34.17 -9.17
N GLU A 289 -23.33 -34.32 -8.97
CA GLU A 289 -22.69 -35.54 -8.44
C GLU A 289 -22.79 -35.57 -6.92
N GLY A 290 -22.58 -34.42 -6.27
CA GLY A 290 -22.67 -34.33 -4.82
C GLY A 290 -22.71 -32.92 -4.26
N VAL A 291 -23.16 -32.82 -3.01
CA VAL A 291 -23.23 -31.57 -2.24
C VAL A 291 -22.76 -31.85 -0.82
N PHE A 292 -21.58 -31.35 -0.46
CA PHE A 292 -20.88 -31.71 0.78
C PHE A 292 -20.57 -30.49 1.64
N PRO A 293 -20.79 -30.54 2.96
CA PRO A 293 -20.30 -29.49 3.86
C PRO A 293 -18.78 -29.56 3.98
N LEU A 294 -18.12 -28.42 3.93
CA LEU A 294 -16.68 -28.32 4.11
C LEU A 294 -16.34 -27.98 5.57
N ARG A 295 -15.29 -28.56 6.10
CA ARG A 295 -14.75 -28.19 7.42
C ARG A 295 -13.92 -26.90 7.39
N LYS A 296 -13.93 -26.19 6.27
CA LYS A 296 -13.13 -24.99 6.03
C LYS A 296 -14.05 -23.78 5.86
N SER A 297 -13.72 -22.69 6.56
CA SER A 297 -14.42 -21.41 6.44
C SER A 297 -14.22 -20.79 5.07
N LEU A 298 -15.17 -19.96 4.60
CA LEU A 298 -14.93 -19.04 3.49
C LEU A 298 -14.01 -17.89 3.88
N MET A 299 -13.87 -17.58 5.16
CA MET A 299 -12.88 -16.63 5.65
C MET A 299 -11.49 -17.21 5.46
N PRO A 300 -10.60 -16.56 4.71
CA PRO A 300 -9.26 -17.08 4.46
C PRO A 300 -8.41 -17.16 5.74
N GLU A 301 -7.54 -18.14 5.80
CA GLU A 301 -6.48 -18.22 6.80
C GLU A 301 -5.36 -17.23 6.48
N LEU A 302 -4.51 -16.91 7.44
CA LEU A 302 -3.34 -16.03 7.30
C LEU A 302 -3.67 -14.59 6.87
N LEU A 303 -4.89 -14.12 7.11
CA LEU A 303 -5.31 -12.76 6.79
C LEU A 303 -4.42 -11.68 7.43
N LEU A 304 -3.87 -11.97 8.60
CA LEU A 304 -3.08 -11.01 9.39
C LEU A 304 -1.57 -11.06 9.09
N ARG A 305 -1.11 -11.97 8.24
CA ARG A 305 0.33 -12.24 8.04
C ARG A 305 1.12 -11.02 7.56
N ASP A 306 0.48 -10.18 6.74
CA ASP A 306 1.10 -8.99 6.14
C ASP A 306 0.87 -7.72 6.99
N MET A 307 0.21 -7.85 8.15
CA MET A 307 0.00 -6.76 9.11
C MET A 307 1.10 -6.73 10.16
N THR A 308 1.30 -5.58 10.77
CA THR A 308 2.12 -5.46 11.99
C THR A 308 1.28 -5.82 13.21
N ALA A 309 1.94 -6.17 14.32
CA ALA A 309 1.26 -6.45 15.59
C ALA A 309 0.39 -5.27 16.05
N GLN A 310 0.89 -4.01 15.88
CA GLN A 310 0.13 -2.80 16.23
C GLN A 310 -1.14 -2.66 15.37
N GLN A 311 -1.06 -2.90 14.06
CA GLN A 311 -2.23 -2.84 13.19
C GLN A 311 -3.30 -3.85 13.58
N VAL A 312 -2.88 -5.04 13.99
CA VAL A 312 -3.85 -6.05 14.47
C VAL A 312 -4.43 -5.62 15.81
N ALA A 313 -3.63 -5.09 16.74
CA ALA A 313 -4.13 -4.54 18.01
C ALA A 313 -5.16 -3.43 17.78
N ASP A 314 -4.91 -2.51 16.83
CA ASP A 314 -5.84 -1.46 16.44
C ASP A 314 -7.16 -2.05 15.92
N LEU A 315 -7.08 -3.02 15.01
CA LEU A 315 -8.24 -3.71 14.45
C LEU A 315 -9.06 -4.41 15.54
N ILE A 316 -8.42 -5.17 16.44
CA ILE A 316 -9.09 -5.86 17.54
C ILE A 316 -9.73 -4.87 18.51
N THR A 317 -9.05 -3.76 18.83
CA THR A 317 -9.59 -2.70 19.67
C THR A 317 -10.85 -2.08 19.06
N TYR A 318 -10.83 -1.80 17.75
CA TYR A 318 -12.01 -1.33 17.03
C TYR A 318 -13.16 -2.34 17.10
N LEU A 319 -12.91 -3.60 16.74
CA LEU A 319 -13.96 -4.63 16.76
C LEU A 319 -14.53 -4.85 18.16
N SER A 320 -13.70 -4.82 19.20
CA SER A 320 -14.13 -4.95 20.59
C SER A 320 -14.93 -3.73 21.10
N SER A 321 -14.75 -2.56 20.47
CA SER A 321 -15.52 -1.35 20.78
C SER A 321 -16.91 -1.35 20.18
N LEU A 322 -17.21 -2.25 19.24
CA LEU A 322 -18.52 -2.36 18.58
C LEU A 322 -19.54 -3.00 19.54
N LYS A 323 -20.11 -2.16 20.37
CA LYS A 323 -21.12 -2.52 21.37
C LYS A 323 -22.36 -1.65 21.15
N GLN A 324 -23.54 -2.25 21.30
CA GLN A 324 -24.76 -1.45 21.43
C GLN A 324 -24.70 -0.72 22.77
N GLU A 325 -24.94 0.60 22.77
CA GLU A 325 -25.31 1.28 24.01
C GLU A 325 -26.63 0.64 24.48
N LYS A 326 -26.61 0.08 25.66
CA LYS A 326 -27.88 -0.33 26.30
C LYS A 326 -28.71 0.94 26.50
N PRO A 327 -30.01 0.91 26.06
CA PRO A 327 -30.92 2.05 26.29
C PRO A 327 -31.05 2.38 27.74
#